data_c0ef9d2c35616d44f2e3d4ca6d54f7bb
#
_entry.id   c0ef9d2c35616d44f2e3d4ca6d54f7bb
#
_cell.length_a   1.000
_cell.length_b   1.000
_cell.length_c   1.000
_cell.angle_alpha   90.00
_cell.angle_beta   90.00
_cell.angle_gamma   90.00
#
_symmetry.space_group_name_H-M   'P 1'
#
loop_
_entity.id
_entity.type
_entity.pdbx_description
1 polymer ?
#
loop_
_entity_poly.entity_id
_entity_poly.type
_entity_poly.pdbx_seq_one_letter_code
_entity_poly.pdbx_strand_id
1 'polypeptide(L)'
;MKKFYHKLLEKLARLREFFKPKFFFRGVWLLIATAIFFFVVALIFSYGNPIEKKLEREQANTAQNIVNDVTEINPVKVVGIIVPHTEEEIAEAVKNNDHVSIGGGRNSMGGQTASEKAVQIDMREYNKILDFSTTSKEITVQAGIRWRDIQDYIDPYGLSVKIMQTYSNFTVGGSLSVNVHGRYMGLGPIILSVKKFRIVLADGQVVVASPDENRDIFYSAIGGMGGIGVITDVTLELADNVNVERSREKMATGEYWEYFKKNVRDNKDVIFHNGDMYPPEFESISAVSWTETDKEPTTESRLIPREQDYFKERVAWTVMSEWPFGRNIREYIIDPILYSGEAPVHTRNYEASYDVAELEPKDREKS
;
A
#
# COMPACT_ATOMS: atom_id res chain seq x y z
N MET A 1 -37.43 51.04 -25.58
CA MET A 1 -36.51 51.43 -24.51
C MET A 1 -37.12 51.37 -23.10
N LYS A 2 -38.29 51.94 -22.80
CA LYS A 2 -38.91 51.95 -21.44
C LYS A 2 -39.17 50.54 -20.88
N LYS A 3 -39.63 49.55 -21.68
CA LYS A 3 -39.87 48.17 -21.23
C LYS A 3 -38.58 47.38 -20.92
N PHE A 4 -37.48 47.66 -21.60
CA PHE A 4 -36.19 47.04 -21.34
C PHE A 4 -35.57 47.57 -20.03
N TYR A 5 -35.68 48.88 -19.80
CA TYR A 5 -35.19 49.51 -18.56
C TYR A 5 -35.95 49.01 -17.33
N HIS A 6 -37.27 48.81 -17.46
CA HIS A 6 -38.09 48.29 -16.34
C HIS A 6 -37.72 46.82 -16.00
N LYS A 7 -37.51 45.97 -17.00
CA LYS A 7 -37.04 44.58 -16.78
C LYS A 7 -35.62 44.50 -16.17
N LEU A 8 -34.75 45.43 -16.53
CA LEU A 8 -33.41 45.51 -15.97
C LEU A 8 -33.44 45.95 -14.51
N LEU A 9 -34.27 46.93 -14.17
CA LEU A 9 -34.49 47.39 -12.78
C LEU A 9 -35.12 46.32 -11.90
N GLU A 10 -36.08 45.53 -12.41
CA GLU A 10 -36.64 44.39 -11.69
C GLU A 10 -35.61 43.28 -11.46
N LYS A 11 -34.72 42.99 -12.43
CA LYS A 11 -33.62 42.04 -12.25
C LYS A 11 -32.61 42.53 -11.23
N LEU A 12 -32.24 43.79 -11.23
CA LEU A 12 -31.35 44.41 -10.25
C LEU A 12 -31.96 44.47 -8.85
N ALA A 13 -33.28 44.73 -8.76
CA ALA A 13 -34.00 44.68 -7.48
C ALA A 13 -34.05 43.25 -6.89
N ARG A 14 -34.27 42.21 -7.73
CA ARG A 14 -34.18 40.80 -7.29
C ARG A 14 -32.77 40.39 -6.86
N LEU A 15 -31.72 40.84 -7.56
CA LEU A 15 -30.34 40.66 -7.15
C LEU A 15 -30.05 41.35 -5.81
N ARG A 16 -30.55 42.57 -5.59
CA ARG A 16 -30.39 43.31 -4.33
C ARG A 16 -31.15 42.63 -3.15
N GLU A 17 -32.28 41.97 -3.44
CA GLU A 17 -32.98 41.15 -2.43
C GLU A 17 -32.19 39.87 -2.07
N PHE A 18 -31.51 39.28 -3.03
CA PHE A 18 -30.65 38.09 -2.80
C PHE A 18 -29.42 38.44 -1.93
N PHE A 19 -28.94 39.70 -2.02
CA PHE A 19 -27.84 40.20 -1.17
C PHE A 19 -28.29 40.89 0.11
N LYS A 20 -29.57 40.76 0.52
CA LYS A 20 -29.95 41.18 1.88
C LYS A 20 -29.19 40.38 2.93
N PRO A 21 -28.56 41.02 3.94
CA PRO A 21 -27.73 40.34 4.93
C PRO A 21 -28.36 39.07 5.54
N LYS A 22 -29.69 39.08 5.78
CA LYS A 22 -30.41 37.93 6.32
C LYS A 22 -30.44 36.71 5.38
N PHE A 23 -30.47 36.90 4.06
CA PHE A 23 -30.45 35.82 3.08
C PHE A 23 -29.01 35.27 2.89
N PHE A 24 -28.04 36.19 2.84
CA PHE A 24 -26.62 35.80 2.78
C PHE A 24 -26.21 35.02 4.01
N PHE A 25 -26.56 35.43 5.22
CA PHE A 25 -26.29 34.69 6.45
C PHE A 25 -27.01 33.35 6.48
N ARG A 26 -28.25 33.22 6.01
CA ARG A 26 -28.95 31.92 5.92
C ARG A 26 -28.29 30.99 4.91
N GLY A 27 -27.83 31.48 3.77
CA GLY A 27 -27.08 30.67 2.80
C GLY A 27 -25.75 30.19 3.36
N VAL A 28 -25.00 31.05 4.03
CA VAL A 28 -23.74 30.71 4.69
C VAL A 28 -23.98 29.67 5.83
N TRP A 29 -25.01 29.86 6.66
CA TRP A 29 -25.35 28.90 7.70
C TRP A 29 -25.80 27.55 7.13
N LEU A 30 -26.53 27.53 6.03
CA LEU A 30 -26.89 26.29 5.34
C LEU A 30 -25.68 25.55 4.82
N LEU A 31 -24.73 26.25 4.21
CA LEU A 31 -23.47 25.67 3.73
C LEU A 31 -22.62 25.12 4.90
N ILE A 32 -22.53 25.88 6.00
CA ILE A 32 -21.81 25.40 7.20
C ILE A 32 -22.52 24.18 7.80
N ALA A 33 -23.84 24.20 7.92
CA ALA A 33 -24.61 23.07 8.44
C ALA A 33 -24.47 21.82 7.55
N THR A 34 -24.47 22.01 6.24
CA THR A 34 -24.23 20.93 5.25
C THR A 34 -22.82 20.37 5.39
N ALA A 35 -21.81 21.24 5.50
CA ALA A 35 -20.43 20.82 5.70
C ALA A 35 -20.24 20.07 7.02
N ILE A 36 -20.84 20.55 8.11
CA ILE A 36 -20.85 19.87 9.42
C ILE A 36 -21.56 18.51 9.31
N PHE A 37 -22.71 18.45 8.63
CA PHE A 37 -23.44 17.19 8.44
C PHE A 37 -22.58 16.14 7.71
N PHE A 38 -21.97 16.51 6.57
CA PHE A 38 -21.08 15.60 5.84
C PHE A 38 -19.83 15.24 6.63
N PHE A 39 -19.28 16.19 7.40
CA PHE A 39 -18.16 15.92 8.29
C PHE A 39 -18.55 14.91 9.38
N VAL A 40 -19.71 15.06 10.01
CA VAL A 40 -20.23 14.10 11.01
C VAL A 40 -20.52 12.74 10.37
N VAL A 41 -21.08 12.71 9.16
CA VAL A 41 -21.29 11.46 8.40
C VAL A 41 -19.94 10.80 8.09
N ALA A 42 -18.97 11.54 7.59
CA ALA A 42 -17.62 11.03 7.35
C ALA A 42 -16.95 10.52 8.64
N LEU A 43 -17.15 11.22 9.77
CA LEU A 43 -16.72 10.76 11.09
C LEU A 43 -17.36 9.42 11.47
N ILE A 44 -18.68 9.29 11.34
CA ILE A 44 -19.41 8.07 11.65
C ILE A 44 -18.91 6.90 10.81
N PHE A 45 -18.71 7.12 9.51
CA PHE A 45 -18.15 6.12 8.61
C PHE A 45 -16.68 5.81 8.91
N SER A 46 -15.87 6.75 9.35
CA SER A 46 -14.48 6.53 9.74
C SER A 46 -14.30 5.85 11.09
N TYR A 47 -15.23 6.07 12.03
CA TYR A 47 -15.17 5.52 13.40
C TYR A 47 -15.62 4.07 13.51
N GLY A 48 -16.34 3.59 12.52
CA GLY A 48 -16.92 2.26 12.60
C GLY A 48 -16.00 1.16 12.14
N ASN A 49 -15.09 0.67 12.72
CA ASN A 49 -14.43 -0.48 12.72
C ASN A 49 -13.26 -1.00 12.83
N PRO A 50 -13.04 -1.32 13.73
CA PRO A 50 -11.79 -1.71 14.08
C PRO A 50 -11.32 -3.03 13.65
N ILE A 51 -9.98 -3.06 13.65
CA ILE A 51 -9.11 -4.20 13.61
C ILE A 51 -9.73 -5.40 14.37
N GLU A 52 -10.37 -5.12 15.51
CA GLU A 52 -11.03 -6.14 16.34
C GLU A 52 -12.15 -6.90 15.61
N LYS A 53 -13.05 -6.23 14.92
CA LYS A 53 -14.12 -6.90 14.14
C LYS A 53 -13.58 -7.65 12.93
N LYS A 54 -12.49 -7.17 12.35
CA LYS A 54 -11.79 -7.88 11.26
C LYS A 54 -11.19 -9.18 11.79
N LEU A 55 -10.53 -9.13 12.95
CA LEU A 55 -9.97 -10.32 13.60
C LEU A 55 -11.04 -11.33 13.99
N GLU A 56 -12.16 -10.89 14.58
CA GLU A 56 -13.28 -11.77 14.90
C GLU A 56 -13.86 -12.47 13.66
N ARG A 57 -14.04 -11.73 12.55
CA ARG A 57 -14.51 -12.31 11.28
C ARG A 57 -13.51 -13.29 10.71
N GLU A 58 -12.23 -12.97 10.75
CA GLU A 58 -11.17 -13.86 10.25
C GLU A 58 -11.10 -15.16 11.06
N GLN A 59 -11.23 -15.09 12.40
CA GLN A 59 -11.29 -16.27 13.26
C GLN A 59 -12.52 -17.12 12.97
N ALA A 60 -13.69 -16.51 12.81
CA ALA A 60 -14.92 -17.21 12.47
C ALA A 60 -14.84 -17.88 11.08
N ASN A 61 -14.24 -17.22 10.11
CA ASN A 61 -14.00 -17.76 8.76
C ASN A 61 -13.05 -18.95 8.82
N THR A 62 -11.92 -18.81 9.53
CA THR A 62 -10.92 -19.89 9.68
C THR A 62 -11.53 -21.13 10.34
N ALA A 63 -12.36 -20.97 11.37
CA ALA A 63 -13.05 -22.08 12.02
C ALA A 63 -14.01 -22.85 11.07
N GLN A 64 -14.44 -22.22 9.97
CA GLN A 64 -15.27 -22.82 8.93
C GLN A 64 -14.50 -23.24 7.68
N ASN A 65 -13.18 -23.19 7.68
CA ASN A 65 -12.31 -23.38 6.52
C ASN A 65 -12.63 -22.38 5.37
N ILE A 66 -12.97 -21.14 5.71
CA ILE A 66 -13.16 -20.06 4.78
C ILE A 66 -11.90 -19.19 4.77
N VAL A 67 -11.33 -18.98 3.61
CA VAL A 67 -10.21 -18.07 3.37
C VAL A 67 -10.74 -16.87 2.60
N ASN A 68 -10.40 -15.68 3.06
CA ASN A 68 -10.72 -14.44 2.38
C ASN A 68 -9.46 -13.61 2.15
N ASP A 69 -9.50 -12.71 1.19
CA ASP A 69 -8.44 -11.71 0.99
C ASP A 69 -8.71 -10.43 1.80
N VAL A 70 -7.84 -9.44 1.65
CA VAL A 70 -7.93 -8.16 2.36
C VAL A 70 -9.22 -7.38 2.07
N THR A 71 -9.88 -7.64 0.94
CA THR A 71 -11.13 -6.97 0.55
C THR A 71 -12.36 -7.55 1.26
N GLU A 72 -12.25 -8.79 1.74
CA GLU A 72 -13.35 -9.58 2.32
C GLU A 72 -14.51 -9.87 1.36
N ILE A 73 -14.33 -9.64 0.04
CA ILE A 73 -15.38 -9.88 -0.97
C ILE A 73 -15.20 -11.19 -1.76
N ASN A 74 -14.11 -11.92 -1.52
CA ASN A 74 -13.79 -13.17 -2.20
C ASN A 74 -13.65 -14.33 -1.22
N PRO A 75 -14.71 -14.70 -0.44
CA PRO A 75 -14.63 -15.83 0.49
C PRO A 75 -14.54 -17.14 -0.29
N VAL A 76 -13.49 -17.92 -0.03
CA VAL A 76 -13.28 -19.25 -0.63
C VAL A 76 -13.32 -20.30 0.45
N LYS A 77 -14.20 -21.30 0.30
CA LYS A 77 -14.24 -22.47 1.19
C LYS A 77 -13.20 -23.48 0.74
N VAL A 78 -12.17 -23.68 1.54
CA VAL A 78 -11.08 -24.64 1.29
C VAL A 78 -11.36 -25.99 1.95
N VAL A 79 -10.59 -27.02 1.59
CA VAL A 79 -10.71 -28.36 2.17
C VAL A 79 -10.26 -28.37 3.63
N GLY A 80 -9.20 -27.64 3.94
CA GLY A 80 -8.63 -27.48 5.28
C GLY A 80 -7.59 -26.36 5.29
N ILE A 81 -7.16 -25.95 6.48
CA ILE A 81 -6.12 -24.93 6.67
C ILE A 81 -5.00 -25.55 7.51
N ILE A 82 -3.78 -25.50 6.99
CA ILE A 82 -2.54 -25.89 7.69
C ILE A 82 -1.75 -24.63 7.97
N VAL A 83 -1.32 -24.45 9.21
CA VAL A 83 -0.46 -23.34 9.66
C VAL A 83 0.90 -23.94 10.02
N PRO A 84 1.87 -23.96 9.10
CA PRO A 84 3.16 -24.59 9.34
C PRO A 84 4.08 -23.70 10.18
N HIS A 85 4.92 -24.33 11.01
CA HIS A 85 5.97 -23.68 11.78
C HIS A 85 7.37 -24.16 11.38
N THR A 86 7.45 -25.25 10.60
CA THR A 86 8.70 -25.82 10.09
C THR A 86 8.62 -26.10 8.60
N GLU A 87 9.77 -26.23 7.95
CA GLU A 87 9.86 -26.55 6.53
C GLU A 87 9.37 -27.97 6.24
N GLU A 88 9.60 -28.90 7.18
CA GLU A 88 9.13 -30.27 7.12
C GLU A 88 7.60 -30.35 7.10
N GLU A 89 6.92 -29.55 7.93
CA GLU A 89 5.45 -29.46 7.93
C GLU A 89 4.92 -28.93 6.58
N ILE A 90 5.63 -28.00 5.94
CA ILE A 90 5.29 -27.51 4.60
C ILE A 90 5.47 -28.63 3.57
N ALA A 91 6.59 -29.35 3.63
CA ALA A 91 6.88 -30.45 2.72
C ALA A 91 5.84 -31.58 2.85
N GLU A 92 5.46 -31.95 4.08
CA GLU A 92 4.42 -32.93 4.37
C GLU A 92 3.05 -32.45 3.84
N ALA A 93 2.70 -31.17 4.05
CA ALA A 93 1.46 -30.61 3.55
C ALA A 93 1.38 -30.68 2.01
N VAL A 94 2.46 -30.35 1.31
CA VAL A 94 2.53 -30.45 -0.16
C VAL A 94 2.44 -31.90 -0.62
N LYS A 95 3.20 -32.80 -0.02
CA LYS A 95 3.28 -34.22 -0.42
C LYS A 95 1.98 -34.98 -0.20
N ASN A 96 1.24 -34.67 0.87
CA ASN A 96 0.04 -35.39 1.28
C ASN A 96 -1.26 -34.88 0.70
N ASN A 97 -1.21 -33.81 -0.12
CA ASN A 97 -2.41 -33.21 -0.70
C ASN A 97 -2.23 -32.98 -2.20
N ASP A 98 -3.17 -33.49 -3.00
CA ASP A 98 -3.15 -33.34 -4.48
C ASP A 98 -3.27 -31.88 -4.92
N HIS A 99 -3.94 -31.07 -4.13
CA HIS A 99 -4.15 -29.65 -4.41
C HIS A 99 -3.87 -28.82 -3.15
N VAL A 100 -2.92 -27.90 -3.26
CA VAL A 100 -2.61 -26.93 -2.23
C VAL A 100 -2.77 -25.49 -2.77
N SER A 101 -3.14 -24.57 -1.90
CA SER A 101 -3.08 -23.14 -2.15
C SER A 101 -2.25 -22.47 -1.04
N ILE A 102 -1.54 -21.39 -1.38
CA ILE A 102 -0.56 -20.77 -0.49
C ILE A 102 -1.05 -19.38 -0.13
N GLY A 103 -1.18 -19.08 1.16
CA GLY A 103 -1.58 -17.77 1.66
C GLY A 103 -0.50 -17.14 2.53
N GLY A 104 -0.08 -15.93 2.15
CA GLY A 104 0.71 -15.04 2.99
C GLY A 104 -0.19 -13.96 3.61
N GLY A 105 0.16 -12.67 3.45
CA GLY A 105 -0.62 -11.53 3.94
C GLY A 105 -2.02 -11.37 3.33
N ARG A 106 -2.38 -12.17 2.33
CA ARG A 106 -3.68 -12.17 1.63
C ARG A 106 -4.07 -10.82 1.04
N ASN A 107 -3.08 -10.07 0.55
CA ASN A 107 -3.28 -8.74 -0.03
C ASN A 107 -3.63 -8.77 -1.54
N SER A 108 -3.79 -9.94 -2.14
CA SER A 108 -4.27 -10.10 -3.51
C SER A 108 -5.79 -9.99 -3.53
N MET A 109 -6.32 -8.96 -4.20
CA MET A 109 -7.73 -8.55 -4.12
C MET A 109 -8.68 -9.27 -5.11
N GLY A 110 -8.23 -10.32 -5.76
CA GLY A 110 -9.03 -11.09 -6.73
C GLY A 110 -9.21 -12.57 -6.35
N GLY A 111 -9.09 -12.91 -5.06
CA GLY A 111 -9.28 -14.29 -4.59
C GLY A 111 -8.14 -15.26 -4.92
N GLN A 112 -6.98 -14.75 -5.42
CA GLN A 112 -5.85 -15.60 -5.86
C GLN A 112 -5.18 -16.40 -4.74
N THR A 113 -5.46 -16.08 -3.48
CA THR A 113 -4.80 -16.68 -2.33
C THR A 113 -5.37 -18.02 -1.90
N ALA A 114 -6.49 -18.47 -2.49
CA ALA A 114 -7.16 -19.70 -2.10
C ALA A 114 -7.86 -20.38 -3.28
N SER A 115 -8.10 -21.70 -3.16
CA SER A 115 -8.84 -22.49 -4.13
C SER A 115 -9.80 -23.45 -3.43
N GLU A 116 -11.04 -23.58 -3.91
CA GLU A 116 -12.11 -24.38 -3.29
C GLU A 116 -11.76 -25.87 -3.09
N LYS A 117 -10.91 -26.42 -3.93
CA LYS A 117 -10.51 -27.84 -3.87
C LYS A 117 -9.16 -28.07 -3.21
N ALA A 118 -8.54 -27.03 -2.67
CA ALA A 118 -7.20 -27.09 -2.11
C ALA A 118 -7.20 -27.08 -0.58
N VAL A 119 -6.16 -27.67 0.00
CA VAL A 119 -5.75 -27.39 1.37
C VAL A 119 -4.96 -26.08 1.35
N GLN A 120 -5.34 -25.13 2.20
CA GLN A 120 -4.66 -23.86 2.35
C GLN A 120 -3.45 -24.00 3.26
N ILE A 121 -2.27 -23.68 2.76
CA ILE A 121 -1.06 -23.52 3.56
C ILE A 121 -0.98 -22.04 3.97
N ASP A 122 -1.24 -21.73 5.23
CA ASP A 122 -1.19 -20.38 5.77
C ASP A 122 0.20 -20.07 6.31
N MET A 123 0.98 -19.33 5.55
CA MET A 123 2.39 -19.06 5.83
C MET A 123 2.63 -17.96 6.88
N ARG A 124 1.60 -17.31 7.39
CA ARG A 124 1.75 -16.10 8.22
C ARG A 124 2.50 -16.32 9.54
N GLU A 125 2.49 -17.55 10.07
CA GLU A 125 3.25 -17.91 11.27
C GLU A 125 4.64 -18.49 10.96
N TYR A 126 4.95 -18.74 9.69
CA TYR A 126 6.28 -19.08 9.22
C TYR A 126 7.07 -17.78 8.90
N ASN A 127 7.50 -17.06 9.96
CA ASN A 127 7.87 -15.66 9.90
C ASN A 127 9.14 -15.26 10.66
N LYS A 128 10.08 -16.19 10.85
CA LYS A 128 11.31 -15.93 11.59
C LYS A 128 12.40 -15.30 10.73
N ILE A 129 13.27 -14.51 11.37
CA ILE A 129 14.56 -14.11 10.82
C ILE A 129 15.55 -15.24 11.16
N LEU A 130 16.23 -15.76 10.14
CA LEU A 130 17.11 -16.94 10.26
C LEU A 130 18.58 -16.55 10.32
N ASP A 131 18.99 -15.53 9.55
CA ASP A 131 20.35 -15.03 9.50
C ASP A 131 20.38 -13.56 9.12
N PHE A 132 21.41 -12.84 9.57
CA PHE A 132 21.56 -11.42 9.29
C PHE A 132 23.03 -11.00 9.35
N SER A 133 23.47 -10.27 8.33
CA SER A 133 24.82 -9.72 8.25
C SER A 133 24.80 -8.25 7.84
N THR A 134 25.31 -7.40 8.73
CA THR A 134 25.52 -5.97 8.44
C THR A 134 26.67 -5.76 7.44
N THR A 135 27.65 -6.64 7.44
CA THR A 135 28.85 -6.52 6.60
C THR A 135 28.53 -6.84 5.13
N SER A 136 27.81 -7.93 4.85
CA SER A 136 27.36 -8.28 3.50
C SER A 136 26.07 -7.57 3.11
N LYS A 137 25.40 -6.90 4.05
CA LYS A 137 24.07 -6.30 3.91
C LYS A 137 23.06 -7.34 3.38
N GLU A 138 22.98 -8.48 4.05
CA GLU A 138 22.08 -9.56 3.69
C GLU A 138 21.25 -10.00 4.89
N ILE A 139 20.03 -10.44 4.62
CA ILE A 139 19.14 -11.05 5.59
C ILE A 139 18.50 -12.30 5.02
N THR A 140 18.45 -13.38 5.81
CA THR A 140 17.71 -14.59 5.46
C THR A 140 16.50 -14.71 6.37
N VAL A 141 15.33 -14.87 5.76
CA VAL A 141 14.04 -14.86 6.46
C VAL A 141 13.12 -15.95 5.97
N GLN A 142 12.19 -16.36 6.81
CA GLN A 142 11.07 -17.20 6.43
C GLN A 142 10.06 -16.42 5.60
N ALA A 143 9.46 -17.06 4.58
CA ALA A 143 8.66 -16.38 3.56
C ALA A 143 7.36 -15.73 4.06
N GLY A 144 6.85 -16.17 5.21
CA GLY A 144 5.64 -15.59 5.83
C GLY A 144 5.89 -14.30 6.62
N ILE A 145 7.14 -13.88 6.80
CA ILE A 145 7.49 -12.63 7.51
C ILE A 145 6.98 -11.42 6.71
N ARG A 146 6.54 -10.39 7.42
CA ARG A 146 6.15 -9.11 6.80
C ARG A 146 7.35 -8.20 6.62
N TRP A 147 7.31 -7.35 5.61
CA TRP A 147 8.35 -6.33 5.41
C TRP A 147 8.55 -5.45 6.63
N ARG A 148 7.45 -5.10 7.32
CA ARG A 148 7.52 -4.30 8.54
C ARG A 148 8.35 -4.95 9.63
N ASP A 149 8.24 -6.26 9.81
CA ASP A 149 9.00 -6.98 10.85
C ASP A 149 10.50 -7.00 10.51
N ILE A 150 10.83 -7.09 9.22
CA ILE A 150 12.22 -6.94 8.75
C ILE A 150 12.70 -5.51 8.99
N GLN A 151 11.91 -4.49 8.65
CA GLN A 151 12.30 -3.09 8.84
C GLN A 151 12.57 -2.76 10.31
N ASP A 152 11.70 -3.19 11.24
CA ASP A 152 11.92 -2.98 12.67
C ASP A 152 13.21 -3.64 13.17
N TYR A 153 13.56 -4.81 12.58
CA TYR A 153 14.77 -5.53 12.95
C TYR A 153 16.05 -4.88 12.42
N ILE A 154 16.06 -4.43 11.16
CA ILE A 154 17.28 -3.92 10.51
C ILE A 154 17.51 -2.41 10.70
N ASP A 155 16.47 -1.64 11.05
CA ASP A 155 16.56 -0.18 11.20
C ASP A 155 17.61 0.27 12.22
N PRO A 156 17.76 -0.36 13.41
CA PRO A 156 18.80 -0.01 14.37
C PRO A 156 20.23 -0.13 13.84
N TYR A 157 20.41 -0.93 12.78
CA TYR A 157 21.70 -1.12 12.13
C TYR A 157 21.94 -0.16 10.96
N GLY A 158 21.05 0.81 10.73
CA GLY A 158 21.16 1.76 9.63
C GLY A 158 20.92 1.13 8.25
N LEU A 159 20.21 -0.02 8.21
CA LEU A 159 19.90 -0.74 6.98
C LEU A 159 18.42 -0.64 6.63
N SER A 160 18.12 -0.82 5.35
CA SER A 160 16.78 -0.77 4.74
C SER A 160 16.58 -1.95 3.79
N VAL A 161 15.34 -2.35 3.60
CA VAL A 161 14.99 -3.29 2.52
C VAL A 161 15.31 -2.63 1.17
N LYS A 162 16.04 -3.35 0.30
CA LYS A 162 16.51 -2.80 -0.97
C LYS A 162 15.36 -2.57 -1.95
N ILE A 163 14.50 -3.57 -2.14
CA ILE A 163 13.33 -3.52 -3.03
C ILE A 163 12.15 -4.18 -2.33
N MET A 164 11.04 -3.48 -2.23
CA MET A 164 9.74 -3.99 -1.80
C MET A 164 8.63 -3.18 -2.48
N GLN A 165 7.37 -3.62 -2.38
CA GLN A 165 6.24 -2.79 -2.81
C GLN A 165 6.02 -1.63 -1.82
N THR A 166 5.07 -0.75 -2.12
CA THR A 166 4.86 0.50 -1.37
C THR A 166 4.49 0.27 0.10
N TYR A 167 3.79 -0.82 0.43
CA TYR A 167 3.25 -1.07 1.76
C TYR A 167 3.98 -2.18 2.49
N SER A 168 4.19 -2.00 3.81
CA SER A 168 5.07 -2.85 4.62
C SER A 168 4.39 -4.06 5.26
N ASN A 169 3.07 -4.17 5.20
CA ASN A 169 2.30 -5.27 5.79
C ASN A 169 2.18 -6.53 4.92
N PHE A 170 2.74 -6.51 3.71
CA PHE A 170 2.82 -7.69 2.84
C PHE A 170 3.90 -8.65 3.32
N THR A 171 3.70 -9.95 3.02
CA THR A 171 4.72 -10.97 3.32
C THR A 171 5.75 -11.09 2.19
N VAL A 172 6.97 -11.49 2.55
CA VAL A 172 8.08 -11.67 1.61
C VAL A 172 7.68 -12.69 0.52
N GLY A 173 7.18 -13.87 0.88
CA GLY A 173 6.78 -14.91 -0.07
C GLY A 173 5.66 -14.47 -1.01
N GLY A 174 4.66 -13.73 -0.49
CA GLY A 174 3.61 -13.14 -1.32
C GLY A 174 4.16 -12.13 -2.33
N SER A 175 5.13 -11.32 -1.91
CA SER A 175 5.81 -10.35 -2.76
C SER A 175 6.65 -11.02 -3.85
N LEU A 176 7.37 -12.10 -3.52
CA LEU A 176 8.12 -12.88 -4.51
C LEU A 176 7.18 -13.56 -5.52
N SER A 177 6.06 -14.10 -5.04
CA SER A 177 5.09 -14.81 -5.90
C SER A 177 4.57 -14.00 -7.08
N VAL A 178 4.54 -12.67 -6.95
CA VAL A 178 4.10 -11.75 -8.02
C VAL A 178 5.23 -10.87 -8.57
N ASN A 179 6.48 -11.15 -8.16
CA ASN A 179 7.66 -10.37 -8.54
C ASN A 179 7.43 -8.86 -8.39
N VAL A 180 7.02 -8.43 -7.20
CA VAL A 180 6.63 -7.03 -6.94
C VAL A 180 7.70 -6.02 -7.33
N HIS A 181 7.27 -4.83 -7.64
CA HIS A 181 8.09 -3.63 -7.66
C HIS A 181 7.47 -2.56 -6.75
N GLY A 182 8.24 -1.55 -6.41
CA GLY A 182 7.78 -0.41 -5.63
C GLY A 182 8.09 0.91 -6.32
N ARG A 183 8.17 1.96 -5.52
CA ARG A 183 8.48 3.32 -5.97
C ARG A 183 9.99 3.57 -6.15
N TYR A 184 10.82 2.55 -5.92
CA TYR A 184 12.28 2.66 -5.96
C TYR A 184 12.79 2.92 -7.38
N MET A 185 13.51 4.03 -7.56
CA MET A 185 14.03 4.40 -8.85
C MET A 185 15.29 3.59 -9.20
N GLY A 186 15.35 3.10 -10.44
CA GLY A 186 16.51 2.38 -10.97
C GLY A 186 16.75 0.97 -10.43
N LEU A 187 15.96 0.48 -9.45
CA LEU A 187 16.19 -0.83 -8.83
C LEU A 187 15.39 -1.98 -9.46
N GLY A 188 14.28 -1.68 -10.16
CA GLY A 188 13.45 -2.68 -10.82
C GLY A 188 12.65 -3.57 -9.85
N PRO A 189 12.25 -4.80 -10.29
CA PRO A 189 11.44 -5.72 -9.48
C PRO A 189 12.28 -6.44 -8.43
N ILE A 190 11.58 -7.05 -7.45
CA ILE A 190 12.18 -7.67 -6.25
C ILE A 190 13.21 -8.77 -6.56
N ILE A 191 13.06 -9.49 -7.67
CA ILE A 191 14.02 -10.52 -8.09
C ILE A 191 15.46 -10.00 -8.10
N LEU A 192 15.67 -8.70 -8.35
CA LEU A 192 16.99 -8.06 -8.41
C LEU A 192 17.61 -7.82 -7.02
N SER A 193 16.88 -8.10 -5.94
CA SER A 193 17.39 -8.08 -4.55
C SER A 193 17.42 -9.46 -3.91
N VAL A 194 16.92 -10.51 -4.59
CA VAL A 194 16.93 -11.89 -4.09
C VAL A 194 18.26 -12.55 -4.44
N LYS A 195 18.98 -13.03 -3.43
CA LYS A 195 20.22 -13.80 -3.62
C LYS A 195 19.95 -15.28 -3.88
N LYS A 196 19.10 -15.87 -3.07
CA LYS A 196 18.66 -17.27 -3.14
C LYS A 196 17.40 -17.47 -2.32
N PHE A 197 16.73 -18.57 -2.56
CA PHE A 197 15.64 -19.04 -1.70
C PHE A 197 15.63 -20.57 -1.63
N ARG A 198 14.91 -21.09 -0.63
CA ARG A 198 14.54 -22.50 -0.55
C ARG A 198 13.07 -22.63 -0.99
N ILE A 199 12.76 -23.75 -1.64
CA ILE A 199 11.42 -24.03 -2.15
C ILE A 199 11.09 -25.50 -2.02
N VAL A 200 9.89 -25.79 -1.55
CA VAL A 200 9.30 -27.15 -1.52
C VAL A 200 8.60 -27.39 -2.85
N LEU A 201 9.06 -28.39 -3.59
CA LEU A 201 8.46 -28.81 -4.87
C LEU A 201 7.27 -29.74 -4.64
N ALA A 202 6.51 -30.03 -5.71
CA ALA A 202 5.28 -30.83 -5.65
C ALA A 202 5.47 -32.25 -5.07
N ASP A 203 6.65 -32.83 -5.17
CA ASP A 203 7.01 -34.13 -4.60
C ASP A 203 7.47 -34.07 -3.11
N GLY A 204 7.46 -32.86 -2.52
CA GLY A 204 7.94 -32.58 -1.18
C GLY A 204 9.46 -32.40 -1.05
N GLN A 205 10.23 -32.46 -2.15
CA GLN A 205 11.65 -32.18 -2.10
C GLN A 205 11.89 -30.68 -1.86
N VAL A 206 12.87 -30.41 -0.99
CA VAL A 206 13.34 -29.02 -0.75
C VAL A 206 14.58 -28.79 -1.59
N VAL A 207 14.57 -27.73 -2.40
CA VAL A 207 15.71 -27.34 -3.21
C VAL A 207 16.11 -25.90 -2.94
N VAL A 208 17.40 -25.59 -3.09
CA VAL A 208 17.91 -24.21 -3.11
C VAL A 208 17.87 -23.71 -4.54
N ALA A 209 17.41 -22.49 -4.74
CA ALA A 209 17.41 -21.84 -6.04
C ALA A 209 18.05 -20.44 -5.97
N SER A 210 18.93 -20.17 -6.92
CA SER A 210 19.64 -18.89 -7.07
C SER A 210 19.91 -18.61 -8.56
N PRO A 211 20.46 -17.46 -8.95
CA PRO A 211 20.91 -17.23 -10.32
C PRO A 211 21.93 -18.24 -10.84
N ASP A 212 22.68 -18.92 -9.93
CA ASP A 212 23.76 -19.85 -10.25
C ASP A 212 23.42 -21.31 -9.94
N GLU A 213 22.38 -21.58 -9.14
CA GLU A 213 21.98 -22.93 -8.73
C GLU A 213 20.47 -23.10 -8.95
N ASN A 214 20.04 -24.17 -9.62
CA ASN A 214 18.64 -24.41 -9.99
C ASN A 214 17.99 -23.18 -10.64
N ARG A 215 18.71 -22.62 -11.58
CA ARG A 215 18.41 -21.34 -12.24
C ARG A 215 16.98 -21.27 -12.80
N ASP A 216 16.53 -22.35 -13.44
CA ASP A 216 15.18 -22.36 -14.05
C ASP A 216 14.10 -22.28 -12.96
N ILE A 217 14.31 -22.92 -11.81
CA ILE A 217 13.42 -22.81 -10.66
C ILE A 217 13.43 -21.38 -10.13
N PHE A 218 14.62 -20.76 -10.01
CA PHE A 218 14.77 -19.39 -9.54
C PHE A 218 13.93 -18.40 -10.35
N TYR A 219 14.09 -18.41 -11.67
CA TYR A 219 13.38 -17.49 -12.55
C TYR A 219 11.90 -17.84 -12.80
N SER A 220 11.49 -19.10 -12.56
CA SER A 220 10.10 -19.51 -12.72
C SER A 220 9.26 -19.34 -11.46
N ALA A 221 9.87 -19.46 -10.27
CA ALA A 221 9.15 -19.34 -8.99
C ALA A 221 8.87 -17.87 -8.63
N ILE A 222 9.82 -16.96 -8.89
CA ILE A 222 9.60 -15.52 -8.67
C ILE A 222 8.70 -14.98 -9.78
N GLY A 223 7.50 -14.53 -9.41
CA GLY A 223 6.44 -14.17 -10.37
C GLY A 223 5.59 -15.35 -10.85
N GLY A 224 5.87 -16.58 -10.35
CA GLY A 224 5.17 -17.81 -10.73
C GLY A 224 3.89 -18.09 -9.95
N MET A 225 3.45 -17.18 -9.09
CA MET A 225 2.18 -17.25 -8.32
C MET A 225 2.01 -18.56 -7.52
N GLY A 226 3.12 -19.14 -7.04
CA GLY A 226 3.11 -20.39 -6.30
C GLY A 226 2.99 -21.65 -7.17
N GLY A 227 2.97 -21.53 -8.50
CA GLY A 227 2.79 -22.66 -9.42
C GLY A 227 3.97 -23.61 -9.51
N ILE A 228 5.16 -23.23 -9.02
CA ILE A 228 6.36 -24.07 -9.03
C ILE A 228 6.53 -24.84 -7.71
N GLY A 229 6.07 -24.24 -6.61
CA GLY A 229 6.22 -24.80 -5.25
C GLY A 229 6.02 -23.74 -4.19
N VAL A 230 6.24 -24.13 -2.94
CA VAL A 230 6.13 -23.25 -1.76
C VAL A 230 7.49 -22.71 -1.40
N ILE A 231 7.75 -21.42 -1.61
CA ILE A 231 8.98 -20.76 -1.15
C ILE A 231 8.96 -20.72 0.37
N THR A 232 10.02 -21.22 1.01
CA THR A 232 10.16 -21.29 2.47
C THR A 232 11.06 -20.20 3.01
N ASP A 233 12.33 -20.19 2.67
CA ASP A 233 13.31 -19.23 3.16
C ASP A 233 13.87 -18.40 2.02
N VAL A 234 14.14 -17.13 2.29
CA VAL A 234 14.64 -16.18 1.28
C VAL A 234 15.82 -15.39 1.83
N THR A 235 16.92 -15.34 1.08
CA THR A 235 18.03 -14.43 1.34
C THR A 235 17.91 -13.20 0.46
N LEU A 236 17.81 -12.04 1.10
CA LEU A 236 17.62 -10.74 0.48
C LEU A 236 18.85 -9.85 0.65
N GLU A 237 19.19 -9.09 -0.37
CA GLU A 237 20.13 -7.98 -0.28
C GLU A 237 19.44 -6.76 0.30
N LEU A 238 20.13 -6.07 1.21
CA LEU A 238 19.69 -4.85 1.88
C LEU A 238 20.39 -3.62 1.28
N ALA A 239 19.90 -2.44 1.63
CA ALA A 239 20.47 -1.15 1.27
C ALA A 239 20.71 -0.31 2.54
N ASP A 240 21.44 0.80 2.41
CA ASP A 240 21.58 1.77 3.48
C ASP A 240 20.25 2.51 3.72
N ASN A 241 19.99 2.83 4.98
CA ASN A 241 18.85 3.64 5.38
C ASN A 241 19.22 5.12 5.35
N VAL A 242 19.24 5.68 4.14
CA VAL A 242 19.58 7.09 3.89
C VAL A 242 18.43 8.03 4.23
N ASN A 243 18.72 9.32 4.43
CA ASN A 243 17.71 10.35 4.53
C ASN A 243 17.27 10.79 3.15
N VAL A 244 15.98 11.08 3.01
CA VAL A 244 15.37 11.48 1.75
C VAL A 244 14.47 12.70 1.94
N GLU A 245 14.62 13.70 1.08
CA GLU A 245 13.83 14.92 1.06
C GLU A 245 12.76 14.87 -0.02
N ARG A 246 11.53 15.23 0.33
CA ARG A 246 10.41 15.25 -0.61
C ARG A 246 10.45 16.47 -1.51
N SER A 247 10.25 16.27 -2.81
CA SER A 247 9.92 17.30 -3.78
C SER A 247 8.61 16.97 -4.50
N ARG A 248 7.92 17.99 -4.97
CA ARG A 248 6.68 17.82 -5.73
C ARG A 248 6.60 18.83 -6.85
N GLU A 249 6.21 18.35 -8.03
CA GLU A 249 5.92 19.18 -9.20
C GLU A 249 4.55 18.80 -9.75
N LYS A 250 3.66 19.79 -9.96
CA LYS A 250 2.37 19.59 -10.61
C LYS A 250 2.43 20.10 -12.04
N MET A 251 1.99 19.27 -12.98
CA MET A 251 2.04 19.58 -14.40
C MET A 251 0.87 18.96 -15.17
N ALA A 252 0.71 19.31 -16.43
CA ALA A 252 -0.19 18.59 -17.33
C ALA A 252 0.31 17.16 -17.56
N THR A 253 -0.60 16.18 -17.65
CA THR A 253 -0.24 14.76 -17.82
C THR A 253 0.63 14.55 -19.07
N GLY A 254 0.39 15.31 -20.15
CA GLY A 254 1.20 15.22 -21.37
C GLY A 254 2.66 15.68 -21.23
N GLU A 255 2.96 16.48 -20.19
CA GLU A 255 4.32 16.98 -19.94
C GLU A 255 5.14 16.04 -19.05
N TYR A 256 4.48 15.11 -18.36
CA TYR A 256 5.09 14.27 -17.33
C TYR A 256 6.23 13.40 -17.88
N TRP A 257 6.10 12.86 -19.08
CA TRP A 257 7.14 11.99 -19.64
C TRP A 257 8.48 12.71 -19.85
N GLU A 258 8.45 13.95 -20.33
CA GLU A 258 9.67 14.75 -20.52
C GLU A 258 10.27 15.17 -19.17
N TYR A 259 9.40 15.54 -18.20
CA TYR A 259 9.81 15.81 -16.83
C TYR A 259 10.50 14.59 -16.21
N PHE A 260 9.86 13.42 -16.29
CA PHE A 260 10.36 12.16 -15.73
C PHE A 260 11.73 11.80 -16.29
N LYS A 261 11.91 11.84 -17.61
CA LYS A 261 13.21 11.57 -18.23
C LYS A 261 14.30 12.50 -17.72
N LYS A 262 14.01 13.77 -17.63
CA LYS A 262 14.99 14.81 -17.30
C LYS A 262 15.35 14.83 -15.81
N ASN A 263 14.38 14.66 -14.92
CA ASN A 263 14.54 14.97 -13.50
C ASN A 263 14.55 13.74 -12.60
N VAL A 264 14.06 12.60 -13.08
CA VAL A 264 13.83 11.40 -12.26
C VAL A 264 14.60 10.19 -12.76
N ARG A 265 14.37 9.76 -14.02
CA ARG A 265 14.86 8.47 -14.53
C ARG A 265 16.37 8.29 -14.41
N ASP A 266 17.14 9.30 -14.79
CA ASP A 266 18.60 9.26 -14.86
C ASP A 266 19.26 9.93 -13.65
N ASN A 267 18.48 10.41 -12.70
CA ASN A 267 18.96 10.99 -11.44
C ASN A 267 19.11 9.90 -10.37
N LYS A 268 20.35 9.54 -10.05
CA LYS A 268 20.68 8.46 -9.10
C LYS A 268 20.34 8.79 -7.63
N ASP A 269 20.20 10.08 -7.32
CA ASP A 269 19.88 10.53 -5.96
C ASP A 269 18.38 10.41 -5.67
N VAL A 270 17.52 10.21 -6.70
CA VAL A 270 16.10 9.94 -6.50
C VAL A 270 15.92 8.50 -6.05
N ILE A 271 15.56 8.32 -4.79
CA ILE A 271 15.31 7.01 -4.18
C ILE A 271 13.89 6.51 -4.49
N PHE A 272 12.88 7.38 -4.29
CA PHE A 272 11.48 7.05 -4.57
C PHE A 272 10.85 8.06 -5.52
N HIS A 273 9.95 7.56 -6.34
CA HIS A 273 9.13 8.42 -7.21
C HIS A 273 7.76 7.82 -7.44
N ASN A 274 6.74 8.69 -7.49
CA ASN A 274 5.41 8.36 -7.96
C ASN A 274 4.79 9.54 -8.70
N GLY A 275 3.93 9.24 -9.67
CA GLY A 275 3.11 10.21 -10.38
C GLY A 275 1.64 9.94 -10.10
N ASP A 276 0.97 10.86 -9.40
CA ASP A 276 -0.43 10.75 -9.03
C ASP A 276 -1.29 11.56 -9.99
N MET A 277 -2.05 10.89 -10.84
CA MET A 277 -3.01 11.53 -11.73
C MET A 277 -4.29 11.87 -10.98
N TYR A 278 -4.86 13.05 -11.26
CA TYR A 278 -6.08 13.51 -10.63
C TYR A 278 -7.32 13.12 -11.44
N PRO A 279 -8.21 12.28 -10.86
CA PRO A 279 -9.49 11.98 -11.46
C PRO A 279 -10.44 13.18 -11.34
N PRO A 280 -11.51 13.27 -12.16
CA PRO A 280 -11.93 12.30 -13.16
C PRO A 280 -11.32 12.52 -14.56
N GLU A 281 -10.77 13.70 -14.85
CA GLU A 281 -10.30 14.07 -16.19
C GLU A 281 -8.91 13.51 -16.50
N PHE A 282 -8.07 13.26 -15.47
CA PHE A 282 -6.68 12.79 -15.60
C PHE A 282 -5.78 13.72 -16.44
N GLU A 283 -6.14 15.00 -16.50
CA GLU A 283 -5.41 16.03 -17.28
C GLU A 283 -4.18 16.55 -16.56
N SER A 284 -4.13 16.42 -15.23
CA SER A 284 -3.00 16.86 -14.39
C SER A 284 -2.43 15.72 -13.56
N ILE A 285 -1.14 15.82 -13.27
CA ILE A 285 -0.38 14.83 -12.48
C ILE A 285 0.47 15.56 -11.45
N SER A 286 0.56 14.98 -10.26
CA SER A 286 1.49 15.36 -9.21
C SER A 286 2.67 14.40 -9.21
N ALA A 287 3.82 14.84 -9.67
CA ALA A 287 5.08 14.12 -9.61
C ALA A 287 5.71 14.33 -8.23
N VAL A 288 5.84 13.28 -7.43
CA VAL A 288 6.42 13.33 -6.09
C VAL A 288 7.69 12.51 -6.09
N SER A 289 8.82 13.14 -5.75
CA SER A 289 10.11 12.47 -5.63
C SER A 289 10.63 12.60 -4.20
N TRP A 290 11.37 11.59 -3.77
CA TRP A 290 12.16 11.59 -2.56
C TRP A 290 13.61 11.39 -2.93
N THR A 291 14.42 12.43 -2.71
CA THR A 291 15.82 12.50 -3.15
C THR A 291 16.73 12.40 -1.94
N GLU A 292 17.80 11.62 -2.04
CA GLU A 292 18.80 11.47 -0.98
C GLU A 292 19.36 12.84 -0.56
N THR A 293 19.56 13.03 0.75
CA THR A 293 19.99 14.29 1.34
C THR A 293 20.78 14.07 2.63
N ASP A 294 21.68 14.99 2.93
CA ASP A 294 22.42 15.05 4.21
C ASP A 294 21.64 15.79 5.32
N LYS A 295 20.44 16.29 5.03
CA LYS A 295 19.62 17.00 6.02
C LYS A 295 19.10 16.03 7.08
N GLU A 296 18.95 16.54 8.32
CA GLU A 296 18.36 15.76 9.40
C GLU A 296 16.87 15.49 9.15
N PRO A 297 16.37 14.31 9.55
CA PRO A 297 14.95 13.98 9.45
C PRO A 297 14.06 14.97 10.20
N THR A 298 12.92 15.31 9.61
CA THR A 298 11.88 16.15 10.25
C THR A 298 10.94 15.33 11.15
N THR A 299 11.10 14.01 11.18
CA THR A 299 10.33 13.09 12.04
C THR A 299 11.19 12.61 13.20
N GLU A 300 10.57 12.46 14.38
CA GLU A 300 11.25 11.89 15.56
C GLU A 300 11.54 10.39 15.40
N SER A 301 10.63 9.68 14.73
CA SER A 301 10.74 8.24 14.51
C SER A 301 11.40 7.94 13.18
N ARG A 302 12.22 6.87 13.14
CA ARG A 302 12.88 6.37 11.92
C ARG A 302 12.00 5.44 11.09
N LEU A 303 10.88 5.00 11.65
CA LEU A 303 9.81 4.21 11.04
C LEU A 303 8.46 4.84 11.45
N ILE A 304 7.44 4.71 10.64
CA ILE A 304 6.08 5.07 11.05
C ILE A 304 5.71 4.22 12.28
N PRO A 305 5.25 4.82 13.40
CA PRO A 305 4.83 4.04 14.56
C PRO A 305 3.76 2.99 14.19
N ARG A 306 3.87 1.75 14.69
CA ARG A 306 2.89 0.68 14.42
C ARG A 306 1.47 1.03 14.91
N GLU A 307 1.38 1.89 15.92
CA GLU A 307 0.13 2.35 16.50
C GLU A 307 -0.32 3.72 15.94
N GLN A 308 0.22 4.11 14.78
CA GLN A 308 -0.13 5.36 14.13
C GLN A 308 -1.64 5.42 13.87
N ASP A 309 -2.32 6.43 14.44
CA ASP A 309 -3.72 6.67 14.12
C ASP A 309 -3.85 7.47 12.82
N TYR A 310 -4.37 6.83 11.80
CA TYR A 310 -4.65 7.44 10.49
C TYR A 310 -6.08 8.03 10.41
N PHE A 311 -6.63 8.48 11.52
CA PHE A 311 -7.99 9.01 11.57
C PHE A 311 -8.21 10.17 10.58
N LYS A 312 -7.27 11.12 10.52
CA LYS A 312 -7.36 12.28 9.61
C LYS A 312 -7.33 11.85 8.15
N GLU A 313 -6.44 10.92 7.82
CA GLU A 313 -6.28 10.35 6.50
C GLU A 313 -7.54 9.56 6.09
N ARG A 314 -8.10 8.76 7.00
CA ARG A 314 -9.38 8.05 6.77
C ARG A 314 -10.53 9.00 6.51
N VAL A 315 -10.66 10.07 7.30
CA VAL A 315 -11.69 11.11 7.06
C VAL A 315 -11.50 11.78 5.71
N ALA A 316 -10.27 12.20 5.38
CA ALA A 316 -9.95 12.83 4.11
C ALA A 316 -10.26 11.87 2.94
N TRP A 317 -9.88 10.59 3.07
CA TRP A 317 -10.14 9.59 2.06
C TRP A 317 -11.65 9.35 1.87
N THR A 318 -12.42 9.22 2.95
CA THR A 318 -13.87 9.04 2.90
C THR A 318 -14.54 10.23 2.18
N VAL A 319 -14.11 11.46 2.50
CA VAL A 319 -14.62 12.66 1.80
C VAL A 319 -14.27 12.64 0.32
N MET A 320 -13.05 12.22 -0.03
CA MET A 320 -12.61 12.17 -1.43
C MET A 320 -13.32 11.08 -2.24
N SER A 321 -13.63 9.93 -1.63
CA SER A 321 -14.24 8.78 -2.32
C SER A 321 -15.77 8.86 -2.38
N GLU A 322 -16.41 9.30 -1.30
CA GLU A 322 -17.88 9.22 -1.15
C GLU A 322 -18.61 10.50 -1.57
N TRP A 323 -17.91 11.63 -1.60
CA TRP A 323 -18.55 12.91 -1.92
C TRP A 323 -18.52 13.20 -3.42
N PRO A 324 -19.61 13.70 -4.03
CA PRO A 324 -19.68 13.98 -5.46
C PRO A 324 -18.58 14.91 -6.01
N PHE A 325 -18.07 15.80 -5.17
CA PHE A 325 -16.96 16.73 -5.50
C PHE A 325 -15.64 16.33 -4.82
N GLY A 326 -15.62 15.21 -4.15
CA GLY A 326 -14.48 14.79 -3.31
C GLY A 326 -13.19 14.63 -4.12
N ARG A 327 -13.28 14.12 -5.34
CA ARG A 327 -12.13 13.93 -6.24
C ARG A 327 -11.41 15.25 -6.53
N ASN A 328 -12.16 16.32 -6.74
CA ASN A 328 -11.61 17.66 -6.98
C ASN A 328 -11.04 18.30 -5.70
N ILE A 329 -11.55 17.92 -4.52
CA ILE A 329 -11.05 18.41 -3.23
C ILE A 329 -9.59 18.02 -3.04
N ARG A 330 -9.18 16.82 -3.44
CA ARG A 330 -7.77 16.40 -3.37
C ARG A 330 -6.87 17.36 -4.15
N GLU A 331 -7.22 17.60 -5.42
CA GLU A 331 -6.39 18.39 -6.32
C GLU A 331 -6.29 19.87 -5.94
N TYR A 332 -7.44 20.48 -5.57
CA TYR A 332 -7.53 21.92 -5.41
C TYR A 332 -7.45 22.42 -3.96
N ILE A 333 -7.61 21.54 -2.98
CA ILE A 333 -7.61 21.92 -1.56
C ILE A 333 -6.59 21.10 -0.76
N ILE A 334 -6.67 19.77 -0.76
CA ILE A 334 -5.86 18.92 0.13
C ILE A 334 -4.39 18.96 -0.27
N ASP A 335 -4.09 18.66 -1.53
CA ASP A 335 -2.70 18.62 -1.99
C ASP A 335 -1.99 19.98 -1.91
N PRO A 336 -2.62 21.14 -2.27
CA PRO A 336 -2.00 22.44 -2.04
C PRO A 336 -1.66 22.72 -0.57
N ILE A 337 -2.50 22.26 0.37
CA ILE A 337 -2.23 22.41 1.80
C ILE A 337 -1.13 21.43 2.25
N LEU A 338 -1.21 20.17 1.85
CA LEU A 338 -0.26 19.11 2.21
C LEU A 338 1.16 19.41 1.73
N TYR A 339 1.27 20.07 0.58
CA TYR A 339 2.55 20.43 -0.04
C TYR A 339 2.94 21.91 0.18
N SER A 340 2.19 22.65 1.02
CA SER A 340 2.59 23.99 1.45
C SER A 340 3.56 23.88 2.62
N GLY A 341 4.63 24.67 2.61
CA GLY A 341 5.61 24.71 3.69
C GLY A 341 6.93 24.03 3.32
N GLU A 342 7.76 23.78 4.34
CA GLU A 342 9.04 23.13 4.14
C GLU A 342 8.86 21.66 3.73
N ALA A 343 9.75 21.20 2.84
CA ALA A 343 9.76 19.82 2.42
C ALA A 343 10.13 18.91 3.59
N PRO A 344 9.37 17.84 3.87
CA PRO A 344 9.75 16.90 4.91
C PRO A 344 10.97 16.11 4.49
N VAL A 345 11.81 15.79 5.48
CA VAL A 345 12.94 14.87 5.36
C VAL A 345 12.61 13.64 6.20
N HIS A 346 12.66 12.47 5.58
CA HIS A 346 12.41 11.19 6.23
C HIS A 346 13.64 10.29 6.11
N THR A 347 13.74 9.25 6.93
CA THR A 347 14.61 8.13 6.58
C THR A 347 13.96 7.29 5.48
N ARG A 348 14.74 6.57 4.71
CA ARG A 348 14.25 5.62 3.71
C ARG A 348 13.27 4.60 4.30
N ASN A 349 13.57 4.10 5.50
CA ASN A 349 12.69 3.18 6.21
C ASN A 349 11.37 3.82 6.62
N TYR A 350 11.37 5.09 7.06
CA TYR A 350 10.13 5.78 7.39
C TYR A 350 9.21 5.87 6.17
N GLU A 351 9.76 6.30 5.03
CA GLU A 351 8.99 6.45 3.79
C GLU A 351 8.54 5.11 3.19
N ALA A 352 9.22 4.01 3.53
CA ALA A 352 8.88 2.66 3.10
C ALA A 352 8.02 1.87 4.12
N SER A 353 7.64 2.45 5.27
CA SER A 353 6.96 1.73 6.36
C SER A 353 5.45 1.98 6.44
N TYR A 354 4.83 2.49 5.37
CA TYR A 354 3.38 2.65 5.30
C TYR A 354 2.63 1.32 5.34
N ASP A 355 1.47 1.32 6.00
CA ASP A 355 0.54 0.20 6.03
C ASP A 355 -0.76 0.55 5.30
N VAL A 356 -1.11 -0.23 4.29
CA VAL A 356 -2.32 -0.04 3.49
C VAL A 356 -3.60 -0.32 4.27
N ALA A 357 -3.56 -1.30 5.13
CA ALA A 357 -4.77 -1.81 5.78
C ALA A 357 -5.43 -0.78 6.69
N GLU A 358 -4.66 0.20 7.18
CA GLU A 358 -5.16 1.24 8.06
C GLU A 358 -5.74 2.45 7.32
N LEU A 359 -5.41 2.61 6.03
CA LEU A 359 -5.89 3.71 5.20
C LEU A 359 -7.17 3.37 4.43
N GLU A 360 -7.61 2.12 4.44
CA GLU A 360 -8.73 1.68 3.63
C GLU A 360 -10.08 1.91 4.32
N PRO A 361 -11.05 2.53 3.58
CA PRO A 361 -12.43 2.60 4.06
C PRO A 361 -13.04 1.20 4.13
N LYS A 362 -13.93 1.00 5.09
CA LYS A 362 -14.53 -0.30 5.39
C LYS A 362 -15.50 -0.87 4.40
N ASP A 363 -16.06 -0.04 3.56
CA ASP A 363 -17.17 -0.37 2.68
C ASP A 363 -16.69 -0.58 1.26
N ARG A 364 -15.76 -1.53 1.05
CA ARG A 364 -15.41 -1.98 -0.30
C ARG A 364 -16.50 -2.82 -0.95
N GLU A 365 -17.51 -3.24 -0.20
CA GLU A 365 -18.68 -3.94 -0.74
C GLU A 365 -19.54 -3.08 -1.66
N LYS A 366 -19.30 -1.76 -1.72
CA LYS A 366 -20.13 -0.82 -2.47
C LYS A 366 -19.41 -0.06 -3.57
N SER A 367 -18.13 -0.36 -3.81
CA SER A 367 -17.34 0.33 -4.85
C SER A 367 -17.16 -0.51 -6.11
#